data_15e262899f579c6515df6774d517e878
#
_entry.id   15e262899f579c6515df6774d517e878
#
_cell.length_a   1.000
_cell.length_b   1.000
_cell.length_c   1.000
_cell.angle_alpha   90.00
_cell.angle_beta   90.00
_cell.angle_gamma   90.00
#
_symmetry.space_group_name_H-M   'P 1'
#
loop_
_entity.id
_entity.type
_entity.pdbx_description
1 polymer ?
#
loop_
_entity_poly.entity_id
_entity_poly.type
_entity_poly.pdbx_seq_one_letter_code
_entity_poly.pdbx_strand_id
1 'polypeptide(L)'
;MENPRWTNGGHILHKLEDIIIIGLCTIVCGGEDFPDMEEFGKERTEWLETFLELLHGIPDSDTFRRVFERINPEALSECLYDWLGCHRKEGSVIAIDGKTIRGSKRGSRKAYHVVSAFAAENQLVLGEIVTDEKSNEITAVPELLGTLNIEDSIVTADAMSCQKEIVRKIREGKADYVISLKGNHPALLERPPKSLRKRQKSPV
;
A
#
# COMPACT_ATOMS: atom_id res chain seq x y z
N MET A 1 17.42 18.78 3.75
CA MET A 1 17.56 17.73 2.72
C MET A 1 17.74 18.42 1.38
N GLU A 2 18.86 18.20 0.70
CA GLU A 2 19.09 18.81 -0.61
C GLU A 2 18.24 18.05 -1.64
N ASN A 3 17.38 18.77 -2.34
CA ASN A 3 16.56 18.27 -3.43
C ASN A 3 17.46 17.75 -4.55
N PRO A 4 17.38 16.47 -4.96
CA PRO A 4 18.25 15.95 -6.03
C PRO A 4 17.96 16.69 -7.34
N ARG A 5 18.94 17.45 -7.81
CA ARG A 5 18.87 18.15 -9.09
C ARG A 5 18.97 17.13 -10.22
N TRP A 6 17.90 16.90 -10.92
CA TRP A 6 17.85 16.08 -12.13
C TRP A 6 18.47 16.84 -13.29
N THR A 7 19.78 16.69 -13.46
CA THR A 7 20.52 17.33 -14.55
C THR A 7 20.85 16.33 -15.65
N ASN A 8 20.17 16.44 -16.78
CA ASN A 8 20.79 16.19 -18.08
C ASN A 8 20.68 17.50 -18.87
N GLY A 9 21.74 18.35 -18.85
CA GLY A 9 21.99 19.46 -19.79
C GLY A 9 20.87 20.42 -20.21
N GLY A 10 19.66 20.30 -19.68
CA GLY A 10 18.51 21.11 -19.97
C GLY A 10 17.98 21.79 -18.68
N HIS A 11 17.43 22.98 -18.82
CA HIS A 11 16.80 23.69 -17.71
C HIS A 11 15.68 22.84 -17.11
N ILE A 12 15.75 22.60 -15.78
CA ILE A 12 14.61 22.02 -15.05
C ILE A 12 13.54 23.08 -15.03
N LEU A 13 12.46 22.86 -15.78
CA LEU A 13 11.35 23.78 -15.87
C LEU A 13 10.33 23.58 -14.75
N HIS A 14 10.10 22.32 -14.34
CA HIS A 14 9.05 21.96 -13.41
C HIS A 14 9.65 21.32 -12.13
N LYS A 15 9.06 21.62 -10.97
CA LYS A 15 9.43 21.01 -9.71
C LYS A 15 8.96 19.56 -9.67
N LEU A 16 9.77 18.69 -9.03
CA LEU A 16 9.41 17.28 -8.84
C LEU A 16 8.13 17.14 -8.02
N GLU A 17 7.98 17.99 -7.01
CA GLU A 17 6.79 18.03 -6.14
C GLU A 17 5.53 18.32 -6.95
N ASP A 18 5.55 19.33 -7.83
CA ASP A 18 4.41 19.67 -8.68
C ASP A 18 4.01 18.48 -9.56
N ILE A 19 5.00 17.81 -10.19
CA ILE A 19 4.77 16.65 -11.05
C ILE A 19 4.12 15.50 -10.28
N ILE A 20 4.65 15.17 -9.08
CA ILE A 20 4.12 14.09 -8.26
C ILE A 20 2.71 14.41 -7.79
N ILE A 21 2.46 15.62 -7.31
CA ILE A 21 1.15 16.00 -6.78
C ILE A 21 0.09 16.02 -7.88
N ILE A 22 0.41 16.57 -9.07
CA ILE A 22 -0.52 16.53 -10.22
C ILE A 22 -0.84 15.07 -10.57
N GLY A 23 0.19 14.20 -10.66
CA GLY A 23 -0.02 12.78 -10.95
C GLY A 23 -0.90 12.08 -9.91
N LEU A 24 -0.68 12.31 -8.63
CA LEU A 24 -1.50 11.76 -7.55
C LEU A 24 -2.95 12.24 -7.63
N CYS A 25 -3.16 13.56 -7.84
CA CYS A 25 -4.50 14.12 -7.98
C CYS A 25 -5.23 13.53 -9.20
N THR A 26 -4.52 13.35 -10.32
CA THR A 26 -5.08 12.74 -11.53
C THR A 26 -5.55 11.31 -11.27
N ILE A 27 -4.70 10.47 -10.64
CA ILE A 27 -5.04 9.08 -10.31
C ILE A 27 -6.25 9.02 -9.36
N VAL A 28 -6.29 9.87 -8.34
CA VAL A 28 -7.43 9.94 -7.40
C VAL A 28 -8.73 10.34 -8.11
N CYS A 29 -8.62 11.19 -9.14
CA CYS A 29 -9.76 11.59 -9.96
C CYS A 29 -10.13 10.60 -11.08
N GLY A 30 -9.42 9.46 -11.17
CA GLY A 30 -9.73 8.38 -12.13
C GLY A 30 -8.96 8.44 -13.44
N GLY A 31 -7.94 9.30 -13.55
CA GLY A 31 -7.03 9.27 -14.70
C GLY A 31 -6.13 8.03 -14.66
N GLU A 32 -5.78 7.51 -15.83
CA GLU A 32 -5.12 6.20 -15.99
C GLU A 32 -3.72 6.30 -16.60
N ASP A 33 -3.39 7.41 -17.29
CA ASP A 33 -2.13 7.55 -18.01
C ASP A 33 -1.52 8.97 -17.96
N PHE A 34 -0.36 9.15 -18.58
CA PHE A 34 0.35 10.44 -18.58
C PHE A 34 -0.34 11.54 -19.40
N PRO A 35 -0.99 11.26 -20.53
CA PRO A 35 -1.90 12.21 -21.19
C PRO A 35 -2.99 12.74 -20.26
N ASP A 36 -3.61 11.87 -19.46
CA ASP A 36 -4.64 12.28 -18.49
C ASP A 36 -4.04 13.22 -17.42
N MET A 37 -2.78 13.04 -17.02
CA MET A 37 -2.10 13.94 -16.07
C MET A 37 -1.92 15.34 -16.66
N GLU A 38 -1.57 15.44 -17.95
CA GLU A 38 -1.44 16.70 -18.66
C GLU A 38 -2.80 17.39 -18.82
N GLU A 39 -3.84 16.65 -19.21
CA GLU A 39 -5.20 17.17 -19.38
C GLU A 39 -5.78 17.64 -18.05
N PHE A 40 -5.72 16.82 -17.00
CA PHE A 40 -6.13 17.16 -15.65
C PHE A 40 -5.44 18.44 -15.15
N GLY A 41 -4.10 18.50 -15.32
CA GLY A 41 -3.33 19.67 -14.93
C GLY A 41 -3.82 20.94 -15.60
N LYS A 42 -4.06 20.89 -16.94
CA LYS A 42 -4.56 22.02 -17.72
C LYS A 42 -5.98 22.45 -17.32
N GLU A 43 -6.86 21.47 -17.10
CA GLU A 43 -8.25 21.76 -16.70
C GLU A 43 -8.36 22.30 -15.27
N ARG A 44 -7.41 21.97 -14.39
CA ARG A 44 -7.41 22.33 -12.96
C ARG A 44 -6.30 23.30 -12.58
N THR A 45 -5.71 24.00 -13.55
CA THR A 45 -4.56 24.90 -13.31
C THR A 45 -4.85 25.90 -12.20
N GLU A 46 -5.98 26.63 -12.25
CA GLU A 46 -6.34 27.63 -11.24
C GLU A 46 -6.43 27.05 -9.83
N TRP A 47 -6.94 25.81 -9.71
CA TRP A 47 -7.01 25.12 -8.41
C TRP A 47 -5.63 24.67 -7.95
N LEU A 48 -4.82 24.10 -8.84
CA LEU A 48 -3.46 23.65 -8.55
C LEU A 48 -2.56 24.81 -8.12
N GLU A 49 -2.67 25.97 -8.72
CA GLU A 49 -1.92 27.19 -8.37
C GLU A 49 -2.22 27.70 -6.95
N THR A 50 -3.28 27.23 -6.30
CA THR A 50 -3.57 27.59 -4.91
C THR A 50 -2.56 26.98 -3.91
N PHE A 51 -1.84 25.92 -4.30
CA PHE A 51 -0.89 25.21 -3.44
C PHE A 51 0.38 24.73 -4.17
N LEU A 52 0.48 24.83 -5.50
CA LEU A 52 1.67 24.54 -6.30
C LEU A 52 2.19 25.86 -6.92
N GLU A 53 3.51 25.90 -7.16
CA GLU A 53 4.10 27.12 -7.73
C GLU A 53 3.92 27.24 -9.24
N LEU A 54 3.86 26.15 -9.97
CA LEU A 54 3.67 26.00 -11.42
C LEU A 54 4.37 27.09 -12.27
N LEU A 55 5.62 27.44 -11.91
CA LEU A 55 6.36 28.57 -12.50
C LEU A 55 6.46 28.55 -14.03
N HIS A 56 6.34 27.37 -14.61
CA HIS A 56 6.40 27.15 -16.07
C HIS A 56 5.13 26.47 -16.59
N GLY A 57 4.01 26.60 -15.86
CA GLY A 57 2.73 25.96 -16.21
C GLY A 57 2.72 24.46 -15.94
N ILE A 58 1.85 23.76 -16.64
CA ILE A 58 1.66 22.32 -16.48
C ILE A 58 2.67 21.54 -17.34
N PRO A 59 3.33 20.52 -16.80
CA PRO A 59 4.18 19.63 -17.58
C PRO A 59 3.43 18.93 -18.71
N ASP A 60 4.11 18.64 -19.81
CA ASP A 60 3.59 17.78 -20.86
C ASP A 60 3.62 16.29 -20.45
N SER A 61 2.86 15.46 -21.14
CA SER A 61 2.75 14.02 -20.88
C SER A 61 4.09 13.29 -20.98
N ASP A 62 4.99 13.73 -21.86
CA ASP A 62 6.34 13.19 -21.96
C ASP A 62 7.22 13.52 -20.75
N THR A 63 7.02 14.69 -20.14
CA THR A 63 7.70 15.07 -18.91
C THR A 63 7.21 14.24 -17.74
N PHE A 64 5.91 14.06 -17.58
CA PHE A 64 5.34 13.13 -16.59
C PHE A 64 5.93 11.74 -16.76
N ARG A 65 5.88 11.16 -17.97
CA ARG A 65 6.43 9.84 -18.26
C ARG A 65 7.91 9.73 -17.86
N ARG A 66 8.76 10.67 -18.32
CA ARG A 66 10.19 10.66 -18.03
C ARG A 66 10.52 10.75 -16.54
N VAL A 67 9.74 11.48 -15.79
CA VAL A 67 9.93 11.62 -14.33
C VAL A 67 9.50 10.33 -13.62
N PHE A 68 8.29 9.84 -13.88
CA PHE A 68 7.78 8.64 -13.22
C PHE A 68 8.59 7.38 -13.57
N GLU A 69 9.13 7.26 -14.79
CA GLU A 69 10.05 6.18 -15.16
C GLU A 69 11.40 6.22 -14.40
N ARG A 70 11.78 7.36 -13.82
CA ARG A 70 13.04 7.55 -13.09
C ARG A 70 12.89 7.63 -11.58
N ILE A 71 11.70 7.83 -11.08
CA ILE A 71 11.43 7.79 -9.64
C ILE A 71 11.73 6.38 -9.15
N ASN A 72 12.48 6.29 -8.05
CA ASN A 72 12.63 5.03 -7.34
C ASN A 72 11.28 4.68 -6.69
N PRO A 73 10.62 3.57 -7.09
CA PRO A 73 9.29 3.23 -6.61
C PRO A 73 9.27 2.91 -5.11
N GLU A 74 10.36 2.34 -4.56
CA GLU A 74 10.49 2.04 -3.14
C GLU A 74 10.53 3.33 -2.32
N ALA A 75 11.34 4.31 -2.74
CA ALA A 75 11.46 5.60 -2.05
C ALA A 75 10.15 6.40 -2.12
N LEU A 76 9.43 6.36 -3.25
CA LEU A 76 8.11 6.99 -3.36
C LEU A 76 7.09 6.32 -2.44
N SER A 77 7.10 4.98 -2.38
CA SER A 77 6.23 4.22 -1.50
C SER A 77 6.51 4.53 -0.02
N GLU A 78 7.77 4.54 0.40
CA GLU A 78 8.16 4.92 1.77
C GLU A 78 7.66 6.32 2.12
N CYS A 79 7.86 7.29 1.23
CA CYS A 79 7.40 8.67 1.45
C CYS A 79 5.86 8.75 1.59
N LEU A 80 5.12 8.01 0.75
CA LEU A 80 3.66 7.95 0.83
C LEU A 80 3.19 7.24 2.11
N TYR A 81 3.86 6.16 2.53
CA TYR A 81 3.53 5.45 3.76
C TYR A 81 3.79 6.30 5.01
N ASP A 82 4.90 7.01 5.05
CA ASP A 82 5.20 7.96 6.12
C ASP A 82 4.13 9.06 6.20
N TRP A 83 3.75 9.59 5.06
CA TRP A 83 2.70 10.60 4.98
C TRP A 83 1.33 10.06 5.43
N LEU A 84 0.94 8.88 4.98
CA LEU A 84 -0.30 8.21 5.37
C LEU A 84 -0.24 7.71 6.83
N GLY A 85 0.92 7.25 7.28
CA GLY A 85 1.16 6.79 8.65
C GLY A 85 1.01 7.88 9.69
N CYS A 86 1.35 9.14 9.37
CA CYS A 86 1.14 10.30 10.25
C CYS A 86 -0.33 10.50 10.66
N HIS A 87 -1.28 9.94 9.93
CA HIS A 87 -2.72 10.06 10.19
C HIS A 87 -3.33 8.81 10.81
N ARG A 88 -2.51 7.78 11.12
CA ARG A 88 -3.00 6.54 11.73
C ARG A 88 -3.32 6.75 13.21
N LYS A 89 -4.52 6.35 13.62
CA LYS A 89 -4.92 6.35 15.03
C LYS A 89 -4.39 5.11 15.74
N GLU A 90 -4.00 5.26 17.00
CA GLU A 90 -3.68 4.14 17.89
C GLU A 90 -4.86 3.13 17.91
N GLY A 91 -4.54 1.84 17.91
CA GLY A 91 -5.55 0.77 17.90
C GLY A 91 -6.24 0.53 16.54
N SER A 92 -5.74 1.15 15.46
CA SER A 92 -6.31 0.94 14.12
C SER A 92 -6.21 -0.52 13.66
N VAL A 93 -7.23 -0.98 12.94
CA VAL A 93 -7.24 -2.31 12.35
C VAL A 93 -6.54 -2.30 11.00
N ILE A 94 -5.51 -3.15 10.86
CA ILE A 94 -4.80 -3.39 9.61
C ILE A 94 -5.21 -4.76 9.06
N ALA A 95 -5.96 -4.76 7.96
CA ALA A 95 -6.37 -5.98 7.29
C ALA A 95 -5.33 -6.41 6.24
N ILE A 96 -4.80 -7.63 6.37
CA ILE A 96 -3.95 -8.26 5.37
C ILE A 96 -4.81 -9.16 4.50
N ASP A 97 -4.78 -8.90 3.18
CA ASP A 97 -5.53 -9.68 2.19
C ASP A 97 -4.67 -9.95 0.95
N GLY A 98 -4.85 -11.12 0.36
CA GLY A 98 -4.19 -11.52 -0.87
C GLY A 98 -5.19 -11.62 -2.02
N LYS A 99 -4.96 -10.89 -3.11
CA LYS A 99 -5.85 -10.84 -4.28
C LYS A 99 -5.13 -11.14 -5.58
N THR A 100 -5.69 -12.06 -6.37
CA THR A 100 -5.22 -12.31 -7.73
C THR A 100 -5.84 -11.29 -8.70
N ILE A 101 -5.00 -10.52 -9.38
CA ILE A 101 -5.43 -9.54 -10.40
C ILE A 101 -5.71 -10.30 -11.70
N ARG A 102 -6.96 -10.74 -11.89
CA ARG A 102 -7.35 -11.59 -13.04
C ARG A 102 -7.07 -10.95 -14.39
N GLY A 103 -7.20 -9.63 -14.53
CA GLY A 103 -6.94 -8.88 -15.76
C GLY A 103 -5.46 -8.79 -16.15
N SER A 104 -4.54 -9.12 -15.24
CA SER A 104 -3.08 -9.06 -15.50
C SER A 104 -2.53 -10.28 -16.27
N LYS A 105 -3.34 -11.30 -16.51
CA LYS A 105 -2.94 -12.47 -17.31
C LYS A 105 -2.75 -12.10 -18.77
N ARG A 106 -1.52 -12.23 -19.30
CA ARG A 106 -1.21 -11.99 -20.70
C ARG A 106 -0.47 -13.20 -21.30
N GLY A 107 -1.09 -13.88 -22.26
CA GLY A 107 -0.49 -15.04 -22.94
C GLY A 107 -0.15 -16.16 -21.95
N SER A 108 1.12 -16.57 -21.91
CA SER A 108 1.63 -17.60 -21.01
C SER A 108 1.98 -17.09 -19.60
N ARG A 109 1.93 -15.76 -19.35
CA ARG A 109 2.20 -15.20 -18.03
C ARG A 109 1.02 -15.43 -17.10
N LYS A 110 1.30 -15.92 -15.88
CA LYS A 110 0.32 -16.04 -14.81
C LYS A 110 -0.18 -14.66 -14.40
N ALA A 111 -1.40 -14.60 -13.87
CA ALA A 111 -1.92 -13.37 -13.26
C ALA A 111 -1.12 -13.01 -12.01
N TYR A 112 -0.85 -11.72 -11.82
CA TYR A 112 -0.20 -11.24 -10.60
C TYR A 112 -1.08 -11.51 -9.38
N HIS A 113 -0.43 -11.88 -8.31
CA HIS A 113 -1.04 -11.99 -7.00
C HIS A 113 -0.46 -10.89 -6.12
N VAL A 114 -1.33 -10.09 -5.49
CA VAL A 114 -0.94 -8.95 -4.67
C VAL A 114 -1.38 -9.21 -3.25
N VAL A 115 -0.46 -9.06 -2.30
CA VAL A 115 -0.75 -9.03 -0.87
C VAL A 115 -0.75 -7.58 -0.44
N SER A 116 -1.85 -7.12 0.13
CA SER A 116 -2.02 -5.73 0.57
C SER A 116 -2.30 -5.65 2.07
N ALA A 117 -1.84 -4.55 2.67
CA ALA A 117 -2.17 -4.14 4.02
C ALA A 117 -3.11 -2.93 3.96
N PHE A 118 -4.32 -3.09 4.46
CA PHE A 118 -5.37 -2.07 4.40
C PHE A 118 -5.73 -1.56 5.79
N ALA A 119 -5.60 -0.24 6.00
CA ALA A 119 -6.07 0.42 7.20
C ALA A 119 -7.58 0.63 7.13
N ALA A 120 -8.34 -0.18 7.88
CA ALA A 120 -9.80 -0.24 7.77
C ALA A 120 -10.49 1.07 8.16
N GLU A 121 -9.97 1.80 9.14
CA GLU A 121 -10.58 3.04 9.63
C GLU A 121 -10.38 4.22 8.67
N ASN A 122 -9.22 4.29 8.04
CA ASN A 122 -8.87 5.37 7.12
C ASN A 122 -9.18 5.01 5.65
N GLN A 123 -9.56 3.76 5.39
CA GLN A 123 -9.80 3.21 4.05
C GLN A 123 -8.58 3.37 3.11
N LEU A 124 -7.37 3.18 3.65
CA LEU A 124 -6.12 3.36 2.94
C LEU A 124 -5.35 2.04 2.82
N VAL A 125 -4.76 1.82 1.66
CA VAL A 125 -3.75 0.78 1.46
C VAL A 125 -2.42 1.30 2.01
N LEU A 126 -1.88 0.63 3.03
CA LEU A 126 -0.62 1.01 3.69
C LEU A 126 0.60 0.43 2.97
N GLY A 127 0.43 -0.64 2.22
CA GLY A 127 1.49 -1.29 1.49
C GLY A 127 1.00 -2.48 0.67
N GLU A 128 1.76 -2.82 -0.36
CA GLU A 128 1.48 -3.94 -1.23
C GLU A 128 2.76 -4.65 -1.64
N ILE A 129 2.69 -5.97 -1.77
CA ILE A 129 3.75 -6.78 -2.37
C ILE A 129 3.14 -7.63 -3.49
N VAL A 130 3.73 -7.52 -4.66
CA VAL A 130 3.36 -8.33 -5.82
C VAL A 130 4.12 -9.65 -5.76
N THR A 131 3.40 -10.77 -5.87
CA THR A 131 3.98 -12.11 -5.91
C THR A 131 3.60 -12.81 -7.21
N ASP A 132 4.48 -13.70 -7.67
CA ASP A 132 4.23 -14.46 -8.91
C ASP A 132 3.14 -15.54 -8.73
N GLU A 133 2.93 -16.00 -7.49
CA GLU A 133 1.98 -17.07 -7.18
C GLU A 133 1.33 -16.85 -5.81
N LYS A 134 0.09 -17.32 -5.68
CA LYS A 134 -0.65 -17.32 -4.41
C LYS A 134 0.06 -18.08 -3.28
N SER A 135 0.83 -19.11 -3.60
CA SER A 135 1.64 -19.85 -2.64
C SER A 135 2.70 -19.01 -1.92
N ASN A 136 3.07 -17.87 -2.49
CA ASN A 136 4.08 -16.96 -1.96
C ASN A 136 3.50 -15.95 -0.95
N GLU A 137 2.18 -15.93 -0.68
CA GLU A 137 1.58 -15.08 0.35
C GLU A 137 2.23 -15.28 1.72
N ILE A 138 2.54 -16.52 2.08
CA ILE A 138 3.14 -16.86 3.38
C ILE A 138 4.51 -16.19 3.59
N THR A 139 5.26 -15.95 2.51
CA THR A 139 6.54 -15.24 2.53
C THR A 139 6.38 -13.74 2.37
N ALA A 140 5.42 -13.30 1.57
CA ALA A 140 5.16 -11.89 1.32
C ALA A 140 4.57 -11.15 2.54
N VAL A 141 3.71 -11.80 3.33
CA VAL A 141 3.10 -11.17 4.51
C VAL A 141 4.14 -10.74 5.55
N PRO A 142 5.12 -11.56 5.97
CA PRO A 142 6.19 -11.11 6.88
C PRO A 142 7.04 -9.96 6.31
N GLU A 143 7.31 -9.98 5.02
CA GLU A 143 8.04 -8.93 4.32
C GLU A 143 7.26 -7.62 4.35
N LEU A 144 5.99 -7.64 3.95
CA LEU A 144 5.09 -6.49 4.00
C LEU A 144 4.98 -5.89 5.41
N LEU A 145 4.77 -6.75 6.42
CA LEU A 145 4.72 -6.30 7.82
C LEU A 145 6.05 -5.68 8.29
N GLY A 146 7.17 -6.08 7.71
CA GLY A 146 8.49 -5.52 8.01
C GLY A 146 8.70 -4.10 7.47
N THR A 147 7.95 -3.67 6.45
CA THR A 147 8.02 -2.32 5.88
C THR A 147 7.06 -1.33 6.54
N LEU A 148 6.12 -1.83 7.37
CA LEU A 148 5.06 -1.02 7.96
C LEU A 148 5.32 -0.75 9.44
N ASN A 149 5.03 0.46 9.88
CA ASN A 149 4.88 0.72 11.29
C ASN A 149 3.50 0.20 11.74
N ILE A 150 3.45 -0.93 12.46
CA ILE A 150 2.22 -1.57 12.95
C ILE A 150 2.06 -1.45 14.48
N GLU A 151 2.90 -0.67 15.17
CA GLU A 151 2.84 -0.49 16.63
C GLU A 151 1.44 -0.05 17.06
N ASP A 152 0.94 -0.63 18.15
CA ASP A 152 -0.37 -0.39 18.74
C ASP A 152 -1.58 -0.64 17.80
N SER A 153 -1.39 -1.48 16.75
CA SER A 153 -2.46 -1.86 15.83
C SER A 153 -2.97 -3.28 16.09
N ILE A 154 -4.11 -3.60 15.49
CA ILE A 154 -4.66 -4.95 15.43
C ILE A 154 -4.56 -5.45 13.99
N VAL A 155 -3.66 -6.38 13.74
CA VAL A 155 -3.52 -7.01 12.41
C VAL A 155 -4.54 -8.12 12.25
N THR A 156 -5.36 -8.04 11.20
CA THR A 156 -6.30 -9.12 10.84
C THR A 156 -5.86 -9.80 9.56
N ALA A 157 -5.97 -11.11 9.50
CA ALA A 157 -5.62 -11.89 8.33
C ALA A 157 -6.45 -13.17 8.23
N ASP A 158 -6.43 -13.78 7.04
CA ASP A 158 -7.12 -15.04 6.80
C ASP A 158 -6.37 -16.24 7.40
N ALA A 159 -6.94 -17.45 7.25
CA ALA A 159 -6.37 -18.66 7.83
C ALA A 159 -5.07 -19.12 7.16
N MET A 160 -4.74 -18.70 5.94
CA MET A 160 -3.43 -18.99 5.32
C MET A 160 -2.30 -18.28 6.06
N SER A 161 -2.57 -17.08 6.54
CA SER A 161 -1.65 -16.28 7.34
C SER A 161 -1.50 -16.76 8.79
N CYS A 162 -2.18 -17.83 9.21
CA CYS A 162 -2.01 -18.42 10.54
C CYS A 162 -0.69 -19.21 10.63
N GLN A 163 0.44 -18.52 10.56
CA GLN A 163 1.79 -19.07 10.58
C GLN A 163 2.58 -18.46 11.75
N LYS A 164 3.46 -19.29 12.34
CA LYS A 164 4.27 -18.86 13.51
C LYS A 164 5.13 -17.63 13.19
N GLU A 165 5.66 -17.56 11.99
CA GLU A 165 6.54 -16.47 11.56
C GLU A 165 5.76 -15.15 11.41
N ILE A 166 4.57 -15.20 10.84
CA ILE A 166 3.68 -14.04 10.71
C ILE A 166 3.30 -13.51 12.10
N VAL A 167 2.85 -14.39 12.98
CA VAL A 167 2.51 -14.03 14.36
C VAL A 167 3.72 -13.42 15.09
N ARG A 168 4.92 -14.00 14.90
CA ARG A 168 6.15 -13.45 15.48
C ARG A 168 6.42 -12.03 14.97
N LYS A 169 6.34 -11.80 13.67
CA LYS A 169 6.53 -10.47 13.06
C LYS A 169 5.55 -9.44 13.60
N ILE A 170 4.27 -9.78 13.73
CA ILE A 170 3.26 -8.90 14.30
C ILE A 170 3.62 -8.54 15.74
N ARG A 171 4.03 -9.52 16.56
CA ARG A 171 4.41 -9.27 17.97
C ARG A 171 5.72 -8.47 18.11
N GLU A 172 6.70 -8.71 17.24
CA GLU A 172 7.93 -7.90 17.15
C GLU A 172 7.61 -6.44 16.82
N GLY A 173 6.61 -6.19 15.95
CA GLY A 173 6.09 -4.88 15.63
C GLY A 173 5.18 -4.26 16.71
N LYS A 174 5.07 -4.88 17.91
CA LYS A 174 4.24 -4.45 19.05
C LYS A 174 2.75 -4.30 18.70
N ALA A 175 2.25 -5.10 17.78
CA ALA A 175 0.85 -5.17 17.41
C ALA A 175 0.16 -6.38 18.02
N ASP A 176 -1.17 -6.31 18.09
CA ASP A 176 -2.04 -7.46 18.36
C ASP A 176 -2.54 -8.07 17.05
N TYR A 177 -3.16 -9.25 17.12
CA TYR A 177 -3.67 -9.90 15.91
C TYR A 177 -4.98 -10.65 16.13
N VAL A 178 -5.77 -10.71 15.06
CA VAL A 178 -6.93 -11.58 14.92
C VAL A 178 -6.81 -12.35 13.61
N ILE A 179 -6.47 -13.62 13.68
CA ILE A 179 -6.26 -14.48 12.51
C ILE A 179 -7.27 -15.62 12.53
N SER A 180 -7.91 -15.88 11.39
CA SER A 180 -8.87 -16.97 11.25
C SER A 180 -8.19 -18.32 11.37
N LEU A 181 -8.86 -19.30 12.02
CA LEU A 181 -8.43 -20.69 12.05
C LEU A 181 -9.33 -21.54 11.14
N LYS A 182 -8.69 -22.41 10.35
CA LYS A 182 -9.36 -23.42 9.52
C LYS A 182 -8.68 -24.79 9.72
N GLY A 183 -9.09 -25.78 8.94
CA GLY A 183 -8.56 -27.15 9.01
C GLY A 183 -7.06 -27.30 8.75
N ASN A 184 -6.34 -26.23 8.32
CA ASN A 184 -4.90 -26.18 8.20
C ASN A 184 -4.17 -26.27 9.56
N HIS A 185 -4.89 -26.00 10.67
CA HIS A 185 -4.38 -26.12 12.04
C HIS A 185 -5.31 -26.95 12.92
N PRO A 186 -5.49 -28.25 12.66
CA PRO A 186 -6.46 -29.10 13.38
C PRO A 186 -6.22 -29.12 14.89
N ALA A 187 -4.96 -29.18 15.33
CA ALA A 187 -4.63 -29.20 16.75
C ALA A 187 -5.02 -27.91 17.51
N LEU A 188 -5.00 -26.75 16.83
CA LEU A 188 -5.47 -25.49 17.40
C LEU A 188 -6.99 -25.37 17.36
N LEU A 189 -7.61 -25.93 16.31
CA LEU A 189 -9.06 -25.95 16.15
C LEU A 189 -9.72 -26.83 17.20
N GLU A 190 -9.16 -28.02 17.49
CA GLU A 190 -9.67 -28.98 18.45
C GLU A 190 -9.39 -28.58 19.91
N ARG A 191 -8.31 -27.83 20.14
CA ARG A 191 -7.89 -27.37 21.47
C ARG A 191 -7.81 -25.85 21.55
N PRO A 192 -8.96 -25.14 21.46
CA PRO A 192 -8.95 -23.70 21.63
C PRO A 192 -8.37 -23.34 23.01
N PRO A 193 -7.64 -22.21 23.13
CA PRO A 193 -7.08 -21.76 24.39
C PRO A 193 -8.12 -21.73 25.50
N LYS A 194 -7.73 -22.05 26.72
CA LYS A 194 -8.65 -22.13 27.89
C LYS A 194 -9.48 -20.85 28.09
N SER A 195 -8.95 -19.69 27.68
CA SER A 195 -9.63 -18.41 27.71
C SER A 195 -10.85 -18.30 26.77
N LEU A 196 -10.83 -19.01 25.62
CA LEU A 196 -11.95 -19.03 24.67
C LEU A 196 -13.03 -20.03 25.08
N ARG A 197 -12.70 -21.09 25.85
CA ARG A 197 -13.67 -22.09 26.32
C ARG A 197 -14.71 -21.52 27.31
N LYS A 198 -14.42 -20.43 28.01
CA LYS A 198 -15.34 -19.80 28.96
C LYS A 198 -16.43 -18.96 28.32
N ARG A 199 -16.27 -18.50 27.06
CA ARG A 199 -17.27 -17.67 26.36
C ARG A 199 -18.35 -18.45 25.61
N GLN A 200 -18.19 -19.76 25.39
CA GLN A 200 -19.19 -20.60 24.70
C GLN A 200 -20.34 -21.13 25.57
N LYS A 201 -20.40 -20.74 26.85
CA LYS A 201 -21.43 -21.21 27.77
C LYS A 201 -22.35 -20.09 28.31
N SER A 202 -22.75 -19.16 27.47
CA SER A 202 -23.91 -18.34 27.77
C SER A 202 -25.05 -18.78 26.84
N PRO A 203 -26.06 -19.49 27.32
CA PRO A 203 -27.27 -19.68 26.53
C PRO A 203 -27.97 -18.34 26.40
N VAL A 204 -28.43 -18.03 25.20
CA VAL A 204 -29.44 -17.03 24.91
C VAL A 204 -30.79 -17.57 25.39
#